data_859fd60114990a7fdbefd491316cd363
#
_entry.id   859fd60114990a7fdbefd491316cd363
#
_cell.length_a   1.000
_cell.length_b   1.000
_cell.length_c   1.000
_cell.angle_alpha   90.00
_cell.angle_beta   90.00
_cell.angle_gamma   90.00
#
_symmetry.space_group_name_H-M   'P 1'
#
loop_
_entity.id
_entity.type
_entity.pdbx_description
1 polymer ?
#
loop_
_entity_poly.entity_id
_entity_poly.type
_entity_poly.pdbx_seq_one_letter_code
_entity_poly.pdbx_strand_id
1 'polypeptide(L)'
;MDIRRRLERGLARWQSKRRGAAVLVSLIDASEKDGSYDVLFERRARSLTTQPGEVCLPGGSIEAGEQPQEAALREAAEELLVAPSQIQLLSGLGGIEGPGGSTLHAFVGTITNYGGSFSPEEVEHTFRIPLAWFLSHEPRRYEVSLLREFPDDFPWALVPQGRDYAWRNKVDHIPFYDTDPPVWGATARVIDRFVQLMRLGGEVAGPLTERKR
;
A
#
# COMPACT_ATOMS: atom_id res chain seq x y z
N MET A 1 24.54 31.86 14.13
CA MET A 1 24.12 30.65 13.40
C MET A 1 22.60 30.65 13.33
N ASP A 2 22.00 30.76 12.14
CA ASP A 2 20.55 30.75 11.98
C ASP A 2 20.01 29.31 12.12
N ILE A 3 19.56 28.98 13.32
CA ILE A 3 19.05 27.65 13.70
C ILE A 3 17.81 27.30 12.88
N ARG A 4 16.91 28.28 12.63
CA ARG A 4 15.68 28.07 11.88
C ARG A 4 15.96 27.62 10.45
N ARG A 5 16.78 28.36 9.71
CA ARG A 5 17.19 28.01 8.34
C ARG A 5 17.90 26.65 8.26
N ARG A 6 18.68 26.33 9.31
CA ARG A 6 19.39 25.03 9.35
C ARG A 6 18.42 23.88 9.58
N LEU A 7 17.42 24.06 10.44
CA LEU A 7 16.36 23.09 10.69
C LEU A 7 15.47 22.90 9.45
N GLU A 8 15.06 23.99 8.78
CA GLU A 8 14.24 23.91 7.56
C GLU A 8 14.94 23.14 6.45
N ARG A 9 16.23 23.43 6.19
CA ARG A 9 17.04 22.64 5.23
C ARG A 9 17.25 21.20 5.66
N GLY A 10 17.46 20.97 6.96
CA GLY A 10 17.58 19.63 7.54
C GLY A 10 16.29 18.83 7.38
N LEU A 11 15.15 19.46 7.66
CA LEU A 11 13.84 18.84 7.55
C LEU A 11 13.51 18.45 6.10
N ALA A 12 13.76 19.34 5.15
CA ALA A 12 13.57 19.04 3.73
C ALA A 12 14.38 17.82 3.27
N ARG A 13 15.68 17.74 3.70
CA ARG A 13 16.53 16.59 3.41
C ARG A 13 16.09 15.31 4.13
N TRP A 14 15.60 15.44 5.36
CA TRP A 14 15.09 14.32 6.13
C TRP A 14 13.83 13.75 5.48
N GLN A 15 12.89 14.60 5.09
CA GLN A 15 11.66 14.20 4.40
C GLN A 15 11.96 13.55 3.05
N SER A 16 12.94 14.07 2.29
CA SER A 16 13.35 13.47 1.01
C SER A 16 13.95 12.06 1.15
N LYS A 17 14.55 11.73 2.28
CA LYS A 17 15.10 10.39 2.56
C LYS A 17 14.04 9.38 3.02
N ARG A 18 12.87 9.84 3.46
CA ARG A 18 11.76 9.02 3.96
C ARG A 18 10.57 9.03 3.01
N ARG A 19 10.83 9.20 1.73
CA ARG A 19 9.77 9.11 0.74
C ARG A 19 9.12 7.75 0.84
N GLY A 20 7.81 7.76 1.04
CA GLY A 20 6.99 6.56 0.95
C GLY A 20 6.81 6.15 -0.51
N ALA A 21 6.01 5.15 -0.69
CA ALA A 21 5.45 4.78 -1.99
C ALA A 21 3.95 5.09 -2.02
N ALA A 22 3.41 5.22 -3.22
CA ALA A 22 1.99 5.41 -3.43
C ALA A 22 1.48 4.39 -4.44
N VAL A 23 0.32 3.79 -4.16
CA VAL A 23 -0.29 2.75 -5.00
C VAL A 23 -1.75 3.05 -5.28
N LEU A 24 -2.24 2.56 -6.39
CA LEU A 24 -3.62 2.70 -6.84
C LEU A 24 -4.32 1.33 -6.86
N VAL A 25 -5.39 1.17 -6.07
CA VAL A 25 -6.36 0.10 -6.29
C VAL A 25 -7.12 0.44 -7.55
N SER A 26 -6.70 -0.13 -8.67
CA SER A 26 -7.20 0.15 -9.99
C SER A 26 -8.43 -0.72 -10.27
N LEU A 27 -9.60 -0.10 -10.32
CA LEU A 27 -10.86 -0.75 -10.62
C LEU A 27 -11.12 -0.69 -12.13
N ILE A 28 -11.27 -1.84 -12.74
CA ILE A 28 -11.61 -1.99 -14.15
C ILE A 28 -13.06 -2.45 -14.25
N ASP A 29 -13.85 -1.83 -15.10
CA ASP A 29 -15.20 -2.26 -15.36
C ASP A 29 -15.18 -3.70 -15.92
N ALA A 30 -15.84 -4.61 -15.23
CA ALA A 30 -15.89 -6.02 -15.61
C ALA A 30 -17.00 -6.29 -16.62
N SER A 31 -18.05 -5.46 -16.60
CA SER A 31 -19.19 -5.57 -17.50
C SER A 31 -19.88 -4.21 -17.64
N GLU A 32 -20.00 -3.70 -18.85
CA GLU A 32 -20.72 -2.46 -19.14
C GLU A 32 -22.20 -2.48 -18.70
N LYS A 33 -22.71 -3.64 -18.27
CA LYS A 33 -24.15 -3.86 -18.04
C LYS A 33 -24.58 -3.90 -16.58
N ASP A 34 -23.70 -4.23 -15.65
CA ASP A 34 -24.09 -4.48 -14.24
C ASP A 34 -23.31 -3.65 -13.20
N GLY A 35 -22.37 -2.82 -13.65
CA GLY A 35 -21.55 -2.00 -12.74
C GLY A 35 -20.61 -2.82 -11.84
N SER A 36 -20.29 -4.05 -12.24
CA SER A 36 -19.29 -4.87 -11.55
C SER A 36 -17.88 -4.39 -11.89
N TYR A 37 -16.97 -4.54 -10.92
CA TYR A 37 -15.58 -4.17 -11.07
C TYR A 37 -14.66 -5.34 -10.78
N ASP A 38 -13.56 -5.39 -11.53
CA ASP A 38 -12.40 -6.19 -11.21
C ASP A 38 -11.30 -5.30 -10.61
N VAL A 39 -10.54 -5.84 -9.67
CA VAL A 39 -9.31 -5.22 -9.18
C VAL A 39 -8.17 -5.67 -10.07
N LEU A 40 -7.42 -4.71 -10.63
CA LEU A 40 -6.24 -4.96 -11.44
C LEU A 40 -5.01 -5.12 -10.55
N PHE A 41 -4.23 -6.13 -10.84
CA PHE A 41 -2.93 -6.41 -10.23
C PHE A 41 -1.85 -6.51 -11.31
N GLU A 42 -0.62 -6.33 -10.88
CA GLU A 42 0.57 -6.50 -11.68
C GLU A 42 1.48 -7.56 -11.06
N ARG A 43 2.21 -8.25 -11.92
CA ARG A 43 3.38 -8.99 -11.52
C ARG A 43 4.61 -8.21 -11.94
N ARG A 44 5.46 -7.87 -10.98
CA ARG A 44 6.68 -7.10 -11.23
C ARG A 44 7.65 -7.87 -12.13
N ALA A 45 8.30 -7.15 -13.04
CA ALA A 45 9.30 -7.76 -13.92
C ALA A 45 10.43 -8.40 -13.09
N ARG A 46 10.90 -9.56 -13.54
CA ARG A 46 11.98 -10.32 -12.85
C ARG A 46 13.34 -9.65 -12.96
N SER A 47 13.50 -8.70 -13.89
CA SER A 47 14.69 -7.88 -14.07
C SER A 47 14.88 -6.81 -13.01
N LEU A 48 13.85 -6.49 -12.26
CA LEU A 48 13.90 -5.45 -11.22
C LEU A 48 14.77 -5.86 -10.03
N THR A 49 15.46 -4.88 -9.43
CA THR A 49 16.30 -5.10 -8.24
C THR A 49 15.48 -5.15 -6.94
N THR A 50 14.26 -4.59 -6.94
CA THR A 50 13.40 -4.54 -5.77
C THR A 50 12.15 -5.38 -6.01
N GLN A 51 11.93 -6.39 -5.17
CA GLN A 51 10.75 -7.26 -5.18
C GLN A 51 10.44 -7.89 -6.57
N PRO A 52 11.42 -8.49 -7.28
CA PRO A 52 11.19 -9.08 -8.60
C PRO A 52 10.16 -10.21 -8.54
N GLY A 53 9.20 -10.21 -9.46
CA GLY A 53 8.18 -11.24 -9.58
C GLY A 53 7.09 -11.21 -8.51
N GLU A 54 7.06 -10.22 -7.62
CA GLU A 54 5.98 -10.05 -6.63
C GLU A 54 4.70 -9.53 -7.30
N VAL A 55 3.58 -9.91 -6.70
CA VAL A 55 2.26 -9.38 -7.05
C VAL A 55 2.04 -8.06 -6.32
N CYS A 56 1.73 -7.00 -7.05
CA CYS A 56 1.49 -5.68 -6.51
C CYS A 56 0.28 -4.99 -7.16
N LEU A 57 -0.06 -3.85 -6.60
CA LEU A 57 -0.93 -2.85 -7.23
C LEU A 57 -0.05 -1.88 -8.01
N PRO A 58 -0.55 -1.28 -9.10
CA PRO A 58 0.15 -0.21 -9.80
C PRO A 58 0.57 0.90 -8.86
N GLY A 59 1.82 1.35 -8.98
CA GLY A 59 2.35 2.38 -8.10
C GLY A 59 3.84 2.26 -7.82
N GLY A 60 4.41 3.32 -7.25
CA GLY A 60 5.83 3.39 -7.03
C GLY A 60 6.25 4.47 -6.04
N SER A 61 7.47 4.96 -6.21
CA SER A 61 8.09 5.91 -5.30
C SER A 61 7.55 7.33 -5.49
N ILE A 62 7.30 8.02 -4.39
CA ILE A 62 6.93 9.43 -4.41
C ILE A 62 8.18 10.27 -4.71
N GLU A 63 8.14 11.10 -5.73
CA GLU A 63 9.24 11.96 -6.13
C GLU A 63 9.37 13.23 -5.25
N ALA A 64 10.45 14.00 -5.46
CA ALA A 64 10.72 15.22 -4.70
C ALA A 64 9.70 16.30 -5.03
N GLY A 65 8.91 16.71 -4.03
CA GLY A 65 7.88 17.74 -4.17
C GLY A 65 6.54 17.23 -4.68
N GLU A 66 6.47 15.94 -5.04
CA GLU A 66 5.26 15.29 -5.49
C GLU A 66 4.34 14.94 -4.32
N GLN A 67 3.03 15.07 -4.51
CA GLN A 67 2.06 14.58 -3.54
C GLN A 67 1.84 13.08 -3.74
N PRO A 68 1.53 12.31 -2.66
CA PRO A 68 1.31 10.87 -2.79
C PRO A 68 0.24 10.48 -3.82
N GLN A 69 -0.80 11.27 -3.95
CA GLN A 69 -1.85 11.10 -4.94
C GLN A 69 -1.34 11.24 -6.38
N GLU A 70 -0.50 12.24 -6.62
CA GLU A 70 0.10 12.48 -7.93
C GLU A 70 1.01 11.33 -8.33
N ALA A 71 1.83 10.84 -7.39
CA ALA A 71 2.67 9.67 -7.60
C ALA A 71 1.86 8.42 -7.97
N ALA A 72 0.79 8.11 -7.22
CA ALA A 72 -0.03 6.94 -7.52
C ALA A 72 -0.65 6.99 -8.93
N LEU A 73 -1.09 8.16 -9.37
CA LEU A 73 -1.67 8.33 -10.70
C LEU A 73 -0.62 8.29 -11.81
N ARG A 74 0.54 8.92 -11.62
CA ARG A 74 1.66 8.91 -12.56
C ARG A 74 2.19 7.51 -12.77
N GLU A 75 2.54 6.82 -11.69
CA GLU A 75 3.08 5.46 -11.73
C GLU A 75 2.08 4.49 -12.40
N ALA A 76 0.80 4.55 -12.01
CA ALA A 76 -0.23 3.71 -12.64
C ALA A 76 -0.37 3.99 -14.14
N ALA A 77 -0.26 5.25 -14.57
CA ALA A 77 -0.31 5.60 -15.99
C ALA A 77 0.91 5.10 -16.76
N GLU A 78 2.11 5.17 -16.16
CA GLU A 78 3.37 4.71 -16.72
C GLU A 78 3.45 3.18 -16.80
N GLU A 79 3.14 2.47 -15.71
CA GLU A 79 3.18 1.01 -15.64
C GLU A 79 2.13 0.35 -16.55
N LEU A 80 0.91 0.90 -16.60
CA LEU A 80 -0.21 0.35 -17.38
C LEU A 80 -0.27 0.88 -18.83
N LEU A 81 0.58 1.84 -19.20
CA LEU A 81 0.59 2.51 -20.51
C LEU A 81 -0.79 3.08 -20.89
N VAL A 82 -1.44 3.76 -19.94
CA VAL A 82 -2.72 4.43 -20.14
C VAL A 82 -2.57 5.96 -20.05
N ALA A 83 -3.41 6.68 -20.75
CA ALA A 83 -3.44 8.13 -20.62
C ALA A 83 -3.96 8.52 -19.22
N PRO A 84 -3.39 9.56 -18.56
CA PRO A 84 -3.89 10.02 -17.26
C PRO A 84 -5.37 10.35 -17.24
N SER A 85 -5.94 10.77 -18.38
CA SER A 85 -7.38 11.04 -18.53
C SER A 85 -8.26 9.79 -18.46
N GLN A 86 -7.70 8.60 -18.57
CA GLN A 86 -8.41 7.34 -18.40
C GLN A 86 -8.55 6.94 -16.93
N ILE A 87 -7.76 7.57 -16.04
CA ILE A 87 -7.76 7.25 -14.62
C ILE A 87 -8.60 8.29 -13.88
N GLN A 88 -9.66 7.84 -13.22
CA GLN A 88 -10.45 8.67 -12.33
C GLN A 88 -10.21 8.26 -10.88
N LEU A 89 -9.60 9.16 -10.10
CA LEU A 89 -9.44 8.95 -8.68
C LEU A 89 -10.78 9.02 -7.96
N LEU A 90 -11.05 8.04 -7.09
CA LEU A 90 -12.28 7.99 -6.30
C LEU A 90 -12.04 8.44 -4.85
N SER A 91 -11.00 7.91 -4.19
CA SER A 91 -10.72 8.21 -2.78
C SER A 91 -9.30 7.86 -2.38
N GLY A 92 -8.82 8.46 -1.29
CA GLY A 92 -7.64 7.99 -0.56
C GLY A 92 -8.04 6.99 0.52
N LEU A 93 -7.22 5.94 0.70
CA LEU A 93 -7.39 4.91 1.72
C LEU A 93 -6.51 5.16 2.97
N GLY A 94 -5.71 6.22 2.93
CA GLY A 94 -4.77 6.60 3.98
C GLY A 94 -3.41 5.91 3.87
N GLY A 95 -2.57 6.14 4.88
CA GLY A 95 -1.27 5.48 5.01
C GLY A 95 -1.39 4.08 5.60
N ILE A 96 -0.67 3.14 5.01
CA ILE A 96 -0.59 1.74 5.43
C ILE A 96 0.87 1.43 5.72
N GLU A 97 1.14 0.59 6.71
CA GLU A 97 2.51 0.16 6.98
C GLU A 97 3.00 -0.75 5.85
N GLY A 98 4.01 -0.25 5.13
CA GLY A 98 4.69 -0.96 4.07
C GLY A 98 5.91 -1.72 4.56
N PRO A 99 6.66 -2.36 3.65
CA PRO A 99 7.88 -3.10 3.96
C PRO A 99 8.89 -2.23 4.71
N GLY A 100 9.56 -2.83 5.71
CA GLY A 100 10.60 -2.14 6.48
C GLY A 100 10.12 -0.95 7.31
N GLY A 101 8.79 -0.83 7.60
CA GLY A 101 8.22 0.27 8.35
C GLY A 101 8.08 1.57 7.54
N SER A 102 8.18 1.49 6.22
CA SER A 102 7.85 2.60 5.31
C SER A 102 6.36 2.90 5.33
N THR A 103 5.97 4.10 4.88
CA THR A 103 4.55 4.42 4.66
C THR A 103 4.20 4.16 3.21
N LEU A 104 3.18 3.34 2.99
CA LEU A 104 2.54 3.11 1.71
C LEU A 104 1.24 3.91 1.66
N HIS A 105 1.17 4.91 0.81
CA HIS A 105 -0.03 5.70 0.58
C HIS A 105 -0.92 5.01 -0.43
N ALA A 106 -2.13 4.63 -0.03
CA ALA A 106 -3.03 3.88 -0.89
C ALA A 106 -4.21 4.75 -1.34
N PHE A 107 -4.55 4.60 -2.60
CA PHE A 107 -5.67 5.27 -3.26
C PHE A 107 -6.52 4.25 -3.99
N VAL A 108 -7.74 4.63 -4.34
CA VAL A 108 -8.63 3.85 -5.21
C VAL A 108 -9.12 4.71 -6.35
N GLY A 109 -9.14 4.15 -7.55
CA GLY A 109 -9.62 4.81 -8.76
C GLY A 109 -10.13 3.83 -9.80
N THR A 110 -10.84 4.32 -10.77
CA THR A 110 -11.29 3.54 -11.94
C THR A 110 -10.40 3.85 -13.13
N ILE A 111 -10.19 2.85 -13.99
CA ILE A 111 -9.50 3.02 -15.28
C ILE A 111 -10.46 2.61 -16.39
N THR A 112 -10.77 3.57 -17.26
CA THR A 112 -11.67 3.35 -18.41
C THR A 112 -10.89 2.89 -19.64
N ASN A 113 -11.52 2.04 -20.47
CA ASN A 113 -10.96 1.56 -21.74
C ASN A 113 -9.57 0.90 -21.59
N TYR A 114 -9.34 0.16 -20.50
CA TYR A 114 -8.08 -0.56 -20.30
C TYR A 114 -8.01 -1.82 -21.17
N GLY A 115 -7.11 -1.82 -22.13
CA GLY A 115 -6.92 -2.90 -23.12
C GLY A 115 -5.97 -4.01 -22.68
N GLY A 116 -5.38 -3.95 -21.48
CA GLY A 116 -4.39 -4.93 -21.03
C GLY A 116 -2.93 -4.56 -21.35
N SER A 117 -2.68 -3.28 -21.68
CA SER A 117 -1.34 -2.74 -21.91
C SER A 117 -0.53 -2.66 -20.61
N PHE A 118 0.78 -2.79 -20.71
CA PHE A 118 1.70 -2.57 -19.58
C PHE A 118 3.13 -2.30 -20.08
N SER A 119 3.94 -1.67 -19.24
CA SER A 119 5.38 -1.43 -19.48
C SER A 119 6.17 -2.71 -19.22
N PRO A 120 6.75 -3.37 -20.22
CA PRO A 120 7.46 -4.64 -20.03
C PRO A 120 8.78 -4.50 -19.27
N GLU A 121 9.27 -3.28 -19.08
CA GLU A 121 10.47 -3.01 -18.29
C GLU A 121 10.20 -3.15 -16.79
N GLU A 122 8.97 -2.86 -16.35
CA GLU A 122 8.57 -2.84 -14.95
C GLU A 122 7.56 -3.93 -14.59
N VAL A 123 6.73 -4.35 -15.54
CA VAL A 123 5.64 -5.31 -15.36
C VAL A 123 5.84 -6.53 -16.24
N GLU A 124 5.79 -7.73 -15.66
CA GLU A 124 5.84 -9.01 -16.40
C GLU A 124 4.50 -9.30 -17.08
N HIS A 125 3.40 -9.09 -16.36
CA HIS A 125 2.03 -9.16 -16.86
C HIS A 125 1.05 -8.54 -15.86
N THR A 126 -0.15 -8.26 -16.34
CA THR A 126 -1.27 -7.83 -15.52
C THR A 126 -2.34 -8.92 -15.44
N PHE A 127 -3.11 -8.95 -14.35
CA PHE A 127 -4.23 -9.85 -14.19
C PHE A 127 -5.32 -9.18 -13.34
N ARG A 128 -6.53 -9.75 -13.37
CA ARG A 128 -7.68 -9.17 -12.68
C ARG A 128 -8.32 -10.20 -11.76
N ILE A 129 -8.81 -9.73 -10.62
CA ILE A 129 -9.61 -10.53 -9.69
C ILE A 129 -10.92 -9.78 -9.44
N PRO A 130 -12.10 -10.42 -9.55
CA PRO A 130 -13.36 -9.77 -9.29
C PRO A 130 -13.41 -9.13 -7.90
N LEU A 131 -13.83 -7.86 -7.81
CA LEU A 131 -14.01 -7.19 -6.51
C LEU A 131 -14.99 -7.96 -5.62
N ALA A 132 -16.02 -8.55 -6.22
CA ALA A 132 -17.00 -9.37 -5.52
C ALA A 132 -16.35 -10.57 -4.78
N TRP A 133 -15.25 -11.12 -5.34
CA TRP A 133 -14.49 -12.18 -4.67
C TRP A 133 -13.90 -11.67 -3.36
N PHE A 134 -13.23 -10.51 -3.34
CA PHE A 134 -12.66 -9.91 -2.13
C PHE A 134 -13.74 -9.50 -1.11
N LEU A 135 -14.90 -9.05 -1.58
CA LEU A 135 -16.02 -8.72 -0.70
C LEU A 135 -16.61 -9.93 0.03
N SER A 136 -16.46 -11.14 -0.54
CA SER A 136 -16.99 -12.40 0.00
C SER A 136 -15.93 -13.26 0.72
N HIS A 137 -14.64 -12.93 0.63
CA HIS A 137 -13.55 -13.69 1.23
C HIS A 137 -12.74 -12.84 2.19
N GLU A 138 -12.34 -13.45 3.32
CA GLU A 138 -11.43 -12.82 4.28
C GLU A 138 -10.00 -13.34 4.06
N PRO A 139 -8.98 -12.48 4.24
CA PRO A 139 -7.61 -12.95 4.19
C PRO A 139 -7.27 -13.79 5.42
N ARG A 140 -6.48 -14.84 5.24
CA ARG A 140 -5.79 -15.50 6.36
C ARG A 140 -4.73 -14.56 6.91
N ARG A 141 -4.63 -14.41 8.23
CA ARG A 141 -3.64 -13.55 8.88
C ARG A 141 -2.67 -14.40 9.68
N TYR A 142 -1.39 -14.23 9.37
CA TYR A 142 -0.32 -14.92 10.07
C TYR A 142 0.39 -13.94 11.00
N GLU A 143 0.48 -14.34 12.26
CA GLU A 143 1.20 -13.56 13.27
C GLU A 143 2.71 -13.78 13.13
N VAL A 144 3.47 -12.68 13.04
CA VAL A 144 4.93 -12.70 12.97
C VAL A 144 5.48 -11.84 14.09
N SER A 145 6.30 -12.42 14.93
CA SER A 145 7.02 -11.69 15.98
C SER A 145 8.27 -11.03 15.43
N LEU A 146 8.38 -9.72 15.60
CA LEU A 146 9.58 -8.96 15.28
C LEU A 146 10.47 -8.89 16.51
N LEU A 147 11.52 -9.70 16.52
CA LEU A 147 12.50 -9.73 17.60
C LEU A 147 13.60 -8.70 17.34
N ARG A 148 14.10 -8.08 18.43
CA ARG A 148 15.25 -7.19 18.37
C ARG A 148 16.52 -8.00 18.63
N GLU A 149 17.46 -7.88 17.73
CA GLU A 149 18.83 -8.32 17.95
C GLU A 149 19.69 -7.12 18.32
N PHE A 150 20.51 -7.29 19.33
CA PHE A 150 21.41 -6.26 19.81
C PHE A 150 22.85 -6.69 19.53
N PRO A 151 23.72 -5.77 19.07
CA PRO A 151 25.13 -6.08 18.88
C PRO A 151 25.81 -6.35 20.24
N ASP A 152 26.94 -7.06 20.20
CA ASP A 152 27.65 -7.47 21.41
C ASP A 152 28.14 -6.26 22.26
N ASP A 153 28.47 -5.16 21.59
CA ASP A 153 28.92 -3.90 22.20
C ASP A 153 27.77 -2.96 22.57
N PHE A 154 26.53 -3.42 22.56
CA PHE A 154 25.38 -2.59 22.95
C PHE A 154 25.55 -2.10 24.40
N PRO A 155 25.42 -0.79 24.68
CA PRO A 155 25.76 -0.19 25.97
C PRO A 155 24.69 -0.45 27.04
N TRP A 156 24.51 -1.69 27.43
CA TRP A 156 23.53 -2.13 28.43
C TRP A 156 23.67 -1.39 29.78
N ALA A 157 24.85 -0.96 30.15
CA ALA A 157 25.09 -0.20 31.38
C ALA A 157 24.39 1.17 31.38
N LEU A 158 24.06 1.71 30.22
CA LEU A 158 23.34 3.00 30.07
C LEU A 158 21.81 2.81 29.97
N VAL A 159 21.34 1.57 29.91
CA VAL A 159 19.91 1.27 29.83
C VAL A 159 19.39 0.98 31.24
N PRO A 160 18.29 1.62 31.69
CA PRO A 160 17.65 1.25 32.95
C PRO A 160 17.33 -0.25 32.97
N GLN A 161 17.73 -0.96 34.06
CA GLN A 161 17.61 -2.42 34.20
C GLN A 161 18.49 -3.24 33.23
N GLY A 162 19.38 -2.61 32.48
CA GLY A 162 20.32 -3.29 31.60
C GLY A 162 19.67 -4.25 30.60
N ARG A 163 20.12 -5.50 30.62
CA ARG A 163 19.58 -6.55 29.72
C ARG A 163 18.14 -6.96 30.04
N ASP A 164 17.65 -6.67 31.23
CA ASP A 164 16.31 -7.00 31.70
C ASP A 164 15.28 -5.90 31.34
N TYR A 165 15.71 -4.88 30.60
CA TYR A 165 14.81 -3.84 30.15
C TYR A 165 13.70 -4.43 29.26
N ALA A 166 12.43 -4.20 29.66
CA ALA A 166 11.26 -4.75 28.98
C ALA A 166 10.98 -4.05 27.63
N TRP A 167 11.71 -4.44 26.61
CA TRP A 167 11.43 -4.00 25.24
C TRP A 167 10.08 -4.53 24.77
N ARG A 168 9.21 -3.65 24.32
CA ARG A 168 7.98 -4.11 23.67
C ARG A 168 8.33 -4.75 22.33
N ASN A 169 8.13 -6.04 22.20
CA ASN A 169 8.17 -6.73 20.92
C ASN A 169 7.01 -6.28 20.07
N LYS A 170 7.27 -6.06 18.79
CA LYS A 170 6.22 -5.78 17.83
C LYS A 170 5.75 -7.12 17.26
N VAL A 171 4.44 -7.33 17.32
CA VAL A 171 3.79 -8.42 16.60
C VAL A 171 3.17 -7.81 15.34
N ASP A 172 3.43 -8.42 14.22
CA ASP A 172 2.88 -8.05 12.93
C ASP A 172 1.94 -9.14 12.43
N HIS A 173 0.87 -8.76 11.72
CA HIS A 173 -0.09 -9.68 11.11
C HIS A 173 0.00 -9.55 9.60
N ILE A 174 0.49 -10.58 8.94
CA ILE A 174 0.65 -10.60 7.48
C ILE A 174 -0.59 -11.25 6.86
N PRO A 175 -1.41 -10.49 6.11
CA PRO A 175 -2.57 -11.03 5.43
C PRO A 175 -2.19 -11.76 4.14
N PHE A 176 -2.94 -12.83 3.83
CA PHE A 176 -2.85 -13.63 2.62
C PHE A 176 -4.26 -13.90 2.09
N TYR A 177 -4.54 -13.51 0.86
CA TYR A 177 -5.68 -13.97 0.10
C TYR A 177 -5.27 -15.18 -0.74
N ASP A 178 -6.10 -16.22 -0.67
CA ASP A 178 -5.88 -17.51 -1.35
C ASP A 178 -6.36 -17.42 -2.81
N THR A 179 -5.71 -16.56 -3.57
CA THR A 179 -5.91 -16.34 -5.00
C THR A 179 -4.80 -17.01 -5.80
N ASP A 180 -4.96 -17.12 -7.11
CA ASP A 180 -3.91 -17.60 -8.00
C ASP A 180 -3.59 -16.52 -9.07
N PRO A 181 -2.43 -15.86 -8.98
CA PRO A 181 -1.38 -15.98 -7.93
C PRO A 181 -1.86 -15.41 -6.57
N PRO A 182 -1.23 -15.81 -5.44
CA PRO A 182 -1.63 -15.34 -4.13
C PRO A 182 -1.33 -13.84 -3.94
N VAL A 183 -2.30 -13.13 -3.32
CA VAL A 183 -2.14 -11.73 -2.92
C VAL A 183 -1.82 -11.68 -1.43
N TRP A 184 -0.67 -11.12 -1.06
CA TRP A 184 -0.18 -11.16 0.32
C TRP A 184 0.57 -9.88 0.74
N GLY A 185 0.94 -9.79 2.00
CA GLY A 185 1.82 -8.75 2.52
C GLY A 185 1.23 -7.34 2.41
N ALA A 186 2.01 -6.38 1.93
CA ALA A 186 1.60 -4.98 1.80
C ALA A 186 0.42 -4.82 0.81
N THR A 187 0.45 -5.52 -0.30
CA THR A 187 -0.63 -5.55 -1.30
C THR A 187 -1.94 -6.01 -0.69
N ALA A 188 -1.91 -7.14 0.05
CA ALA A 188 -3.09 -7.65 0.75
C ALA A 188 -3.59 -6.70 1.84
N ARG A 189 -2.71 -5.95 2.54
CA ARG A 189 -3.12 -4.92 3.52
C ARG A 189 -3.89 -3.78 2.87
N VAL A 190 -3.47 -3.36 1.67
CA VAL A 190 -4.19 -2.33 0.91
C VAL A 190 -5.57 -2.82 0.53
N ILE A 191 -5.66 -4.04 -0.03
CA ILE A 191 -6.94 -4.64 -0.43
C ILE A 191 -7.85 -4.86 0.78
N ASP A 192 -7.34 -5.39 1.88
CA ASP A 192 -8.10 -5.59 3.12
C ASP A 192 -8.68 -4.28 3.65
N ARG A 193 -7.87 -3.20 3.67
CA ARG A 193 -8.34 -1.86 4.05
C ARG A 193 -9.45 -1.37 3.12
N PHE A 194 -9.27 -1.52 1.82
CA PHE A 194 -10.27 -1.12 0.82
C PHE A 194 -11.59 -1.88 1.01
N VAL A 195 -11.52 -3.21 1.13
CA VAL A 195 -12.69 -4.08 1.35
C VAL A 195 -13.42 -3.74 2.64
N GLN A 196 -12.69 -3.50 3.74
CA GLN A 196 -13.29 -3.08 5.01
C GLN A 196 -14.05 -1.75 4.86
N LEU A 197 -13.47 -0.77 4.18
CA LEU A 197 -14.13 0.52 3.93
C LEU A 197 -15.38 0.35 3.05
N MET A 198 -15.33 -0.50 2.02
CA MET A 198 -16.48 -0.81 1.17
C MET A 198 -17.61 -1.46 1.96
N ARG A 199 -17.30 -2.41 2.84
CA ARG A 199 -18.30 -3.08 3.71
C ARG A 199 -18.94 -2.08 4.68
N LEU A 200 -18.14 -1.24 5.34
CA LEU A 200 -18.65 -0.19 6.23
C LEU A 200 -19.57 0.81 5.52
N GLY A 201 -19.24 1.16 4.26
CA GLY A 201 -20.07 2.06 3.46
C GLY A 201 -21.34 1.41 2.89
N GLY A 202 -21.36 0.08 2.77
CA GLY A 202 -22.53 -0.70 2.33
C GLY A 202 -23.54 -1.00 3.46
N GLU A 203 -23.12 -0.93 4.72
CA GLU A 203 -24.04 -0.97 5.84
C GLU A 203 -24.80 0.38 5.90
N VAL A 204 -26.08 0.37 5.58
CA VAL A 204 -26.96 1.54 5.74
C VAL A 204 -26.85 1.97 7.21
N ALA A 205 -26.24 3.12 7.45
CA ALA A 205 -26.03 3.65 8.78
C ALA A 205 -27.40 3.77 9.48
N GLY A 206 -27.63 2.86 10.42
CA GLY A 206 -28.53 3.17 11.52
C GLY A 206 -27.95 4.41 12.25
N PRO A 207 -28.80 5.28 12.88
CA PRO A 207 -28.31 6.50 13.48
C PRO A 207 -27.16 6.19 14.43
N LEU A 208 -26.04 6.92 14.28
CA LEU A 208 -24.90 6.85 15.17
C LEU A 208 -25.39 7.08 16.61
N THR A 209 -25.58 6.01 17.37
CA THR A 209 -25.85 6.12 18.80
C THR A 209 -24.59 6.70 19.43
N GLU A 210 -24.66 7.94 19.87
CA GLU A 210 -23.64 8.60 20.68
C GLU A 210 -23.26 7.67 21.84
N ARG A 211 -22.01 7.13 21.79
CA ARG A 211 -21.46 6.49 22.99
C ARG A 211 -21.28 7.58 24.04
N LYS A 212 -22.23 7.62 25.00
CA LYS A 212 -22.06 8.40 26.20
C LYS A 212 -20.77 7.96 26.90
N ARG A 213 -19.98 8.95 27.25
CA ARG A 213 -18.75 8.85 28.05
C ARG A 213 -19.01 8.24 29.42
#